data_12e062fff297c686778002e17c77a761
#
_entry.id   12e062fff297c686778002e17c77a761
#
_cell.length_a   1.000
_cell.length_b   1.000
_cell.length_c   1.000
_cell.angle_alpha   90.00
_cell.angle_beta   90.00
_cell.angle_gamma   90.00
#
_symmetry.space_group_name_H-M   'P 1'
#
loop_
_entity.id
_entity.type
_entity.pdbx_description
1 polymer ?
#
loop_
_entity_poly.entity_id
_entity_poly.type
_entity_poly.pdbx_seq_one_letter_code
_entity_poly.pdbx_strand_id
1 'polypeptide(L)'
;MKKIIYLFLGISVMYSCSDSESEDASIPELDPIIGVWTLTNEEWTGAGNWPDGQARGCFMSSDEGSPDQLIFTENSVIKNVWECFQDGSLAEDMVVYGPLAWNKTSDNAYLVDGTDLEVTFIGNNQMQLPFDDDILQTWVKN
;
A
#
# COMPACT_ATOMS: atom_id res chain seq x y z
N MET A 1 32.70 -54.21 -65.41
CA MET A 1 32.20 -54.41 -64.05
C MET A 1 32.61 -53.21 -63.21
N LYS A 2 31.70 -52.24 -63.05
CA LYS A 2 31.94 -51.00 -62.31
C LYS A 2 31.31 -51.13 -60.97
N LYS A 3 32.06 -51.13 -59.88
CA LYS A 3 31.59 -51.11 -58.49
C LYS A 3 31.31 -49.69 -58.09
N ILE A 4 30.04 -49.37 -57.82
CA ILE A 4 29.63 -48.07 -57.31
C ILE A 4 29.63 -48.16 -55.79
N ILE A 5 30.50 -47.41 -55.16
CA ILE A 5 30.58 -47.26 -53.69
C ILE A 5 29.70 -46.09 -53.32
N TYR A 6 28.58 -46.36 -52.62
CA TYR A 6 27.74 -45.32 -52.01
C TYR A 6 28.35 -44.87 -50.66
N LEU A 7 28.84 -43.68 -50.66
CA LEU A 7 29.34 -43.02 -49.47
C LEU A 7 28.12 -42.39 -48.75
N PHE A 8 27.66 -43.06 -47.70
CA PHE A 8 26.61 -42.46 -46.81
C PHE A 8 27.29 -41.35 -45.97
N LEU A 9 27.01 -40.11 -46.34
CA LEU A 9 27.36 -38.94 -45.54
C LEU A 9 26.30 -38.77 -44.45
N GLY A 10 26.58 -39.27 -43.25
CA GLY A 10 25.73 -39.04 -42.07
C GLY A 10 25.75 -37.59 -41.64
N ILE A 11 24.68 -36.88 -41.90
CA ILE A 11 24.44 -35.55 -41.36
C ILE A 11 23.97 -35.72 -39.94
N SER A 12 24.87 -35.55 -38.96
CA SER A 12 24.50 -35.43 -37.56
C SER A 12 23.94 -34.04 -37.31
N VAL A 13 22.60 -33.95 -37.29
CA VAL A 13 21.91 -32.73 -36.86
C VAL A 13 22.08 -32.67 -35.34
N MET A 14 23.01 -31.86 -34.87
CA MET A 14 23.09 -31.46 -33.49
C MET A 14 21.86 -30.57 -33.21
N TYR A 15 20.82 -31.12 -32.64
CA TYR A 15 19.81 -30.32 -31.97
C TYR A 15 20.45 -29.69 -30.73
N SER A 16 20.95 -28.49 -30.88
CA SER A 16 21.24 -27.62 -29.77
C SER A 16 19.87 -27.25 -29.17
N CYS A 17 19.48 -27.93 -28.08
CA CYS A 17 18.52 -27.36 -27.16
C CYS A 17 19.16 -26.10 -26.62
N SER A 18 18.80 -24.96 -27.18
CA SER A 18 18.88 -23.69 -26.50
C SER A 18 17.92 -23.80 -25.34
N ASP A 19 18.42 -24.02 -24.14
CA ASP A 19 17.74 -23.68 -22.93
C ASP A 19 17.50 -22.17 -22.99
N SER A 20 16.35 -21.78 -23.52
CA SER A 20 15.81 -20.46 -23.24
C SER A 20 15.54 -20.48 -21.73
N GLU A 21 16.50 -19.95 -20.97
CA GLU A 21 16.21 -19.40 -19.67
C GLU A 21 14.98 -18.50 -19.89
N SER A 22 13.81 -19.01 -19.52
CA SER A 22 12.66 -18.15 -19.33
C SER A 22 13.11 -17.19 -18.22
N GLU A 23 13.49 -15.98 -18.59
CA GLU A 23 13.52 -14.88 -17.67
C GLU A 23 12.11 -14.87 -17.08
N ASP A 24 12.04 -15.39 -15.86
CA ASP A 24 10.85 -15.29 -15.03
C ASP A 24 10.64 -13.79 -14.89
N ALA A 25 9.78 -13.26 -15.77
CA ALA A 25 9.41 -11.85 -15.71
C ALA A 25 8.69 -11.69 -14.37
N SER A 26 9.49 -11.39 -13.33
CA SER A 26 8.97 -11.08 -12.02
C SER A 26 7.94 -9.98 -12.21
N ILE A 27 6.68 -10.34 -11.99
CA ILE A 27 5.59 -9.35 -11.95
C ILE A 27 6.05 -8.31 -10.94
N PRO A 28 6.17 -7.03 -11.33
CA PRO A 28 6.61 -6.01 -10.40
C PRO A 28 5.70 -6.06 -9.17
N GLU A 29 6.30 -6.32 -8.02
CA GLU A 29 5.57 -6.34 -6.76
C GLU A 29 5.04 -4.92 -6.52
N LEU A 30 3.73 -4.79 -6.43
CA LEU A 30 3.10 -3.50 -6.13
C LEU A 30 3.57 -3.04 -4.76
N ASP A 31 3.82 -1.73 -4.63
CA ASP A 31 4.17 -1.15 -3.34
C ASP A 31 3.10 -1.51 -2.30
N PRO A 32 3.47 -1.98 -1.11
CA PRO A 32 2.53 -2.43 -0.09
C PRO A 32 1.53 -1.36 0.34
N ILE A 33 1.86 -0.07 0.19
CA ILE A 33 0.96 1.03 0.53
C ILE A 33 -0.24 1.13 -0.42
N ILE A 34 -0.11 0.68 -1.68
CA ILE A 34 -1.18 0.78 -2.70
C ILE A 34 -2.40 -0.01 -2.27
N GLY A 35 -3.55 0.63 -2.23
CA GLY A 35 -4.83 0.02 -1.87
C GLY A 35 -5.75 0.97 -1.11
N VAL A 36 -6.85 0.42 -0.62
CA VAL A 36 -7.81 1.13 0.23
C VAL A 36 -7.57 0.73 1.67
N TRP A 37 -7.32 1.70 2.50
CA TRP A 37 -7.04 1.56 3.92
C TRP A 37 -8.12 2.22 4.73
N THR A 38 -8.58 1.55 5.76
CA THR A 38 -9.63 2.02 6.68
C THR A 38 -9.03 2.24 8.06
N LEU A 39 -9.26 3.40 8.67
CA LEU A 39 -8.85 3.69 10.03
C LEU A 39 -9.65 2.81 11.01
N THR A 40 -8.94 2.07 11.85
CA THR A 40 -9.56 1.13 12.80
C THR A 40 -9.23 1.43 14.25
N ASN A 41 -8.16 2.15 14.51
CA ASN A 41 -7.78 2.52 15.88
C ASN A 41 -6.91 3.78 15.91
N GLU A 42 -7.09 4.55 16.97
CA GLU A 42 -6.17 5.62 17.37
C GLU A 42 -5.74 5.41 18.81
N GLU A 43 -4.44 5.49 19.04
CA GLU A 43 -3.84 5.29 20.35
C GLU A 43 -3.06 6.55 20.75
N TRP A 44 -3.28 6.97 21.99
CA TRP A 44 -2.49 8.02 22.61
C TRP A 44 -1.16 7.44 23.11
N THR A 45 -0.06 7.90 22.56
CA THR A 45 1.31 7.45 22.89
C THR A 45 2.04 8.43 23.82
N GLY A 46 1.47 9.62 24.05
CA GLY A 46 2.02 10.65 24.92
C GLY A 46 1.92 10.32 26.41
N ALA A 47 2.51 11.18 27.23
CA ALA A 47 2.46 11.03 28.68
C ALA A 47 1.07 11.34 29.23
N GLY A 48 0.50 10.42 30.03
CA GLY A 48 -0.80 10.58 30.67
C GLY A 48 -1.95 9.95 29.91
N ASN A 49 -3.15 10.44 30.16
CA ASN A 49 -4.36 10.01 29.47
C ASN A 49 -4.60 10.86 28.22
N TRP A 50 -5.42 10.37 27.33
CA TRP A 50 -5.91 11.16 26.19
C TRP A 50 -6.40 12.52 26.69
N PRO A 51 -5.90 13.63 26.12
CA PRO A 51 -6.24 14.98 26.60
C PRO A 51 -7.75 15.25 26.52
N ASP A 52 -8.29 15.82 27.58
CA ASP A 52 -9.68 16.25 27.58
C ASP A 52 -9.92 17.28 26.47
N GLY A 53 -10.94 17.05 25.65
CA GLY A 53 -11.34 17.94 24.55
C GLY A 53 -10.58 17.76 23.25
N GLN A 54 -9.64 16.85 23.13
CA GLN A 54 -9.14 16.41 21.82
C GLN A 54 -10.16 15.48 21.16
N ALA A 55 -10.51 15.80 19.92
CA ALA A 55 -11.36 14.94 19.13
C ALA A 55 -10.60 13.63 18.82
N ARG A 56 -11.16 12.52 19.21
CA ARG A 56 -10.74 11.23 18.66
C ARG A 56 -11.23 11.15 17.22
N GLY A 57 -10.47 10.51 16.35
CA GLY A 57 -10.95 10.24 15.00
C GLY A 57 -12.32 9.54 15.00
N CYS A 58 -13.08 9.74 13.94
CA CYS A 58 -14.44 9.21 13.80
C CYS A 58 -14.51 7.68 13.67
N PHE A 59 -13.39 6.96 13.79
CA PHE A 59 -13.36 5.51 13.71
C PHE A 59 -14.25 4.82 14.77
N MET A 60 -14.53 5.51 15.87
CA MET A 60 -15.35 4.99 16.98
C MET A 60 -16.84 4.86 16.64
N SER A 61 -17.29 5.44 15.55
CA SER A 61 -18.68 5.42 15.12
C SER A 61 -18.99 4.36 14.06
N SER A 62 -18.32 3.20 14.14
CA SER A 62 -18.53 2.09 13.21
C SER A 62 -19.98 1.63 13.05
N ASP A 63 -20.86 2.02 13.97
CA ASP A 63 -22.27 1.68 13.91
C ASP A 63 -23.13 2.74 13.16
N GLU A 64 -22.60 3.94 12.88
CA GLU A 64 -23.38 5.05 12.30
C GLU A 64 -22.70 5.75 11.10
N GLY A 65 -21.41 5.50 10.82
CA GLY A 65 -20.70 6.20 9.76
C GLY A 65 -19.65 5.34 9.05
N SER A 66 -19.30 5.71 7.84
CA SER A 66 -18.15 5.10 7.16
C SER A 66 -16.86 5.56 7.84
N PRO A 67 -15.95 4.66 8.19
CA PRO A 67 -14.68 5.04 8.80
C PRO A 67 -13.85 5.89 7.83
N ASP A 68 -12.90 6.65 8.38
CA ASP A 68 -11.91 7.36 7.58
C ASP A 68 -11.16 6.41 6.67
N GLN A 69 -10.86 6.85 5.45
CA GLN A 69 -10.19 6.03 4.44
C GLN A 69 -9.02 6.76 3.80
N LEU A 70 -7.97 5.99 3.51
CA LEU A 70 -6.88 6.39 2.64
C LEU A 70 -6.90 5.49 1.40
N ILE A 71 -6.92 6.09 0.22
CA ILE A 71 -6.95 5.38 -1.06
C ILE A 71 -5.66 5.70 -1.80
N PHE A 72 -4.69 4.78 -1.75
CA PHE A 72 -3.44 4.90 -2.48
C PHE A 72 -3.55 4.21 -3.84
N THR A 73 -3.28 4.96 -4.89
CA THR A 73 -3.03 4.45 -6.24
C THR A 73 -1.53 4.52 -6.53
N GLU A 74 -1.09 4.14 -7.72
CA GLU A 74 0.33 4.23 -8.11
C GLU A 74 0.94 5.64 -8.00
N ASN A 75 0.13 6.68 -8.14
CA ASN A 75 0.62 8.05 -8.26
C ASN A 75 -0.07 9.06 -7.33
N SER A 76 -1.09 8.65 -6.62
CA SER A 76 -1.87 9.57 -5.79
C SER A 76 -2.48 8.90 -4.58
N VAL A 77 -2.75 9.70 -3.57
CA VAL A 77 -3.56 9.31 -2.42
C VAL A 77 -4.74 10.26 -2.28
N ILE A 78 -5.87 9.68 -1.93
CA ILE A 78 -7.09 10.40 -1.55
C ILE A 78 -7.36 10.06 -0.08
N LYS A 79 -7.63 11.08 0.73
CA LYS A 79 -8.05 10.92 2.12
C LYS A 79 -9.51 11.31 2.23
N ASN A 80 -10.34 10.36 2.61
CA ASN A 80 -11.74 10.54 2.94
C ASN A 80 -11.85 10.61 4.47
N VAL A 81 -12.33 11.71 5.00
CA VAL A 81 -12.38 11.97 6.44
C VAL A 81 -13.78 12.39 6.84
N TRP A 82 -14.28 11.81 7.91
CA TRP A 82 -15.45 12.31 8.60
C TRP A 82 -15.01 13.28 9.71
N GLU A 83 -15.47 14.51 9.64
CA GLU A 83 -15.23 15.43 10.73
C GLU A 83 -16.11 15.05 11.92
N CYS A 84 -15.48 14.85 13.07
CA CYS A 84 -16.17 14.66 14.33
C CYS A 84 -16.21 15.96 15.10
N PHE A 85 -17.39 16.33 15.56
CA PHE A 85 -17.56 17.43 16.50
C PHE A 85 -17.20 17.01 17.93
N GLN A 86 -16.90 17.97 18.78
CA GLN A 86 -16.50 17.71 20.18
C GLN A 86 -17.59 16.99 20.99
N ASP A 87 -18.85 17.07 20.56
CA ASP A 87 -19.97 16.36 21.18
C ASP A 87 -20.10 14.90 20.70
N GLY A 88 -19.20 14.45 19.82
CA GLY A 88 -19.18 13.11 19.26
C GLY A 88 -20.10 12.92 18.07
N SER A 89 -20.79 13.95 17.60
CA SER A 89 -21.58 13.88 16.38
C SER A 89 -20.67 13.93 15.14
N LEU A 90 -21.13 13.30 14.07
CA LEU A 90 -20.46 13.34 12.75
C LEU A 90 -20.96 14.55 11.95
N ALA A 91 -20.08 15.07 11.10
CA ALA A 91 -20.50 15.98 10.05
C ALA A 91 -21.49 15.29 9.09
N GLU A 92 -22.40 16.08 8.50
CA GLU A 92 -23.37 15.54 7.55
C GLU A 92 -22.71 14.99 6.28
N ASP A 93 -21.55 15.57 5.91
CA ASP A 93 -20.81 15.22 4.69
C ASP A 93 -19.38 14.82 5.01
N MET A 94 -18.88 13.82 4.26
CA MET A 94 -17.50 13.41 4.27
C MET A 94 -16.63 14.42 3.53
N VAL A 95 -15.52 14.84 4.12
CA VAL A 95 -14.52 15.69 3.47
C VAL A 95 -13.53 14.85 2.69
N VAL A 96 -13.32 15.20 1.41
CA VAL A 96 -12.40 14.52 0.52
C VAL A 96 -11.18 15.41 0.29
N TYR A 97 -10.01 14.94 0.70
CA TYR A 97 -8.72 15.60 0.44
C TYR A 97 -7.99 14.86 -0.68
N GLY A 98 -7.47 15.58 -1.65
CA GLY A 98 -6.70 15.05 -2.76
C GLY A 98 -7.43 15.12 -4.11
N PRO A 99 -6.88 14.47 -5.15
CA PRO A 99 -5.72 13.57 -5.08
C PRO A 99 -4.40 14.30 -4.78
N LEU A 100 -3.63 13.80 -3.83
CA LEU A 100 -2.31 14.29 -3.47
C LEU A 100 -1.24 13.38 -4.10
N ALA A 101 -0.17 13.97 -4.64
CA ALA A 101 0.93 13.18 -5.18
C ALA A 101 1.74 12.53 -4.04
N TRP A 102 2.23 11.31 -4.28
CA TRP A 102 3.13 10.64 -3.35
C TRP A 102 4.27 9.93 -4.07
N ASN A 103 5.37 9.73 -3.37
CA ASN A 103 6.47 8.85 -3.78
C ASN A 103 7.11 8.17 -2.58
N LYS A 104 7.60 6.98 -2.83
CA LYS A 104 8.40 6.24 -1.86
C LYS A 104 9.80 6.84 -1.77
N THR A 105 10.26 7.10 -0.55
CA THR A 105 11.61 7.60 -0.29
C THR A 105 12.52 6.52 0.31
N SER A 106 11.94 5.56 1.03
CA SER A 106 12.61 4.34 1.50
C SER A 106 11.58 3.24 1.76
N ASP A 107 11.97 2.07 2.28
CA ASP A 107 11.06 0.93 2.46
C ASP A 107 9.81 1.24 3.28
N ASN A 108 9.91 2.14 4.26
CA ASN A 108 8.81 2.51 5.15
C ASN A 108 8.59 4.03 5.20
N ALA A 109 9.15 4.80 4.27
CA ALA A 109 8.99 6.23 4.24
C ALA A 109 8.50 6.70 2.88
N TYR A 110 7.58 7.62 2.91
CA TYR A 110 6.90 8.18 1.76
C TYR A 110 6.86 9.71 1.89
N LEU A 111 6.84 10.38 0.76
CA LEU A 111 6.60 11.81 0.68
C LEU A 111 5.20 12.01 0.09
N VAL A 112 4.29 12.62 0.83
CA VAL A 112 2.91 12.89 0.40
C VAL A 112 2.71 14.39 0.39
N ASP A 113 2.50 14.95 -0.79
CA ASP A 113 2.35 16.41 -1.00
C ASP A 113 3.45 17.25 -0.33
N GLY A 114 4.69 16.75 -0.38
CA GLY A 114 5.85 17.41 0.24
C GLY A 114 6.00 17.18 1.75
N THR A 115 5.14 16.37 2.36
CA THR A 115 5.22 16.01 3.78
C THR A 115 5.73 14.59 3.94
N ASP A 116 6.73 14.40 4.82
CA ASP A 116 7.24 13.08 5.15
C ASP A 116 6.20 12.27 5.91
N LEU A 117 5.98 11.03 5.46
CA LEU A 117 5.09 10.06 6.07
C LEU A 117 5.87 8.79 6.37
N GLU A 118 6.06 8.49 7.64
CA GLU A 118 6.62 7.23 8.10
C GLU A 118 5.51 6.19 8.30
N VAL A 119 5.69 5.00 7.71
CA VAL A 119 4.70 3.94 7.76
C VAL A 119 5.31 2.70 8.38
N THR A 120 4.67 2.13 9.39
CA THR A 120 5.03 0.81 9.91
C THR A 120 4.03 -0.21 9.42
N PHE A 121 4.45 -1.11 8.52
CA PHE A 121 3.61 -2.22 8.07
C PHE A 121 3.63 -3.37 9.08
N ILE A 122 2.44 -3.89 9.40
CA ILE A 122 2.24 -5.05 10.29
C ILE A 122 1.62 -6.17 9.44
N GLY A 123 2.46 -7.05 8.92
CA GLY A 123 2.03 -8.02 7.92
C GLY A 123 1.60 -7.36 6.61
N ASN A 124 0.66 -7.98 5.89
CA ASN A 124 0.29 -7.55 4.53
C ASN A 124 -0.94 -6.63 4.48
N ASN A 125 -1.65 -6.51 5.58
CA ASN A 125 -2.96 -5.86 5.58
C ASN A 125 -3.17 -4.83 6.70
N GLN A 126 -2.14 -4.50 7.44
CA GLN A 126 -2.21 -3.50 8.49
C GLN A 126 -1.01 -2.55 8.41
N MET A 127 -1.26 -1.27 8.65
CA MET A 127 -0.21 -0.27 8.80
C MET A 127 -0.50 0.65 9.98
N GLN A 128 0.56 1.21 10.52
CA GLN A 128 0.51 2.25 11.55
C GLN A 128 1.15 3.53 11.02
N LEU A 129 0.50 4.65 11.29
CA LEU A 129 0.95 5.98 10.92
C LEU A 129 0.97 6.87 12.16
N PRO A 130 2.04 7.61 12.43
CA PRO A 130 1.98 8.72 13.37
C PRO A 130 1.09 9.82 12.76
N PHE A 131 0.09 10.25 13.50
CA PHE A 131 -0.80 11.33 13.07
C PHE A 131 -0.37 12.67 13.68
N ASP A 132 0.12 12.62 14.90
CA ASP A 132 0.69 13.73 15.67
C ASP A 132 1.81 13.15 16.53
N ASP A 133 2.57 13.98 17.22
CA ASP A 133 3.69 13.55 18.08
C ASP A 133 3.26 12.48 19.10
N ASP A 134 2.01 12.52 19.53
CA ASP A 134 1.45 11.67 20.58
C ASP A 134 0.28 10.77 20.12
N ILE A 135 -0.01 10.67 18.81
CA ILE A 135 -1.11 9.87 18.27
C ILE A 135 -0.61 8.88 17.24
N LEU A 136 -0.88 7.60 17.47
CA LEU A 136 -0.62 6.53 16.54
C LEU A 136 -1.93 6.00 15.96
N GLN A 137 -2.08 6.09 14.65
CA GLN A 137 -3.23 5.57 13.92
C GLN A 137 -2.94 4.17 13.39
N THR A 138 -3.91 3.26 13.50
CA THR A 138 -3.86 1.93 12.90
C THR A 138 -4.89 1.83 11.77
N TRP A 139 -4.40 1.43 10.61
CA TRP A 139 -5.17 1.30 9.38
C TRP A 139 -5.16 -0.14 8.89
N VAL A 140 -6.29 -0.62 8.40
CA VAL A 140 -6.43 -1.97 7.85
C VAL A 140 -6.77 -1.89 6.37
N LYS A 141 -6.09 -2.70 5.57
CA LYS A 141 -6.30 -2.80 4.12
C LYS A 141 -7.55 -3.62 3.82
N ASN A 142 -8.41 -3.08 2.98
CA ASN A 142 -9.64 -3.73 2.50
C ASN A 142 -9.35 -4.72 1.37
#